data_a3f4c062e011110b1127e494b5cf6659
#
_entry.id   a3f4c062e011110b1127e494b5cf6659
#
_cell.length_a   1.000
_cell.length_b   1.000
_cell.length_c   1.000
_cell.angle_alpha   90.00
_cell.angle_beta   90.00
_cell.angle_gamma   90.00
#
_symmetry.space_group_name_H-M   'P 1'
#
loop_
_entity.id
_entity.type
_entity.pdbx_description
1 polymer ?
#
loop_
_entity_poly.entity_id
_entity_poly.type
_entity_poly.pdbx_seq_one_letter_code
_entity_poly.pdbx_strand_id
1 'polypeptide(L)'
;MIMTKIDNHNGERRRQGRIEVICGSMFSGKTEELIRRMKRAKFAKQKVEIFKPSLDTRYSDEDVVSHDKNIIHSTPIDSSGNILLLASDIDVVGIDEAQFLDEGLTEVCNKLANNGVRVIIAGLDMDFKGVPFGPIPALCAIADEVTKVHAICVKCGALAYVSHRLIADNRRVMLGEQQEYEPLCRECYKRATQNEANNKE
;
A
#
# COMPACT_ATOMS: atom_id res chain seq x y z
N MET A 1 -27.47 3.87 -35.22
CA MET A 1 -27.76 2.99 -34.08
C MET A 1 -27.14 1.64 -34.39
N ILE A 2 -25.87 1.45 -33.99
CA ILE A 2 -25.08 0.25 -34.25
C ILE A 2 -25.06 -0.56 -32.94
N MET A 3 -25.88 -1.59 -32.89
CA MET A 3 -25.83 -2.62 -31.83
C MET A 3 -24.63 -3.52 -32.13
N THR A 4 -23.55 -3.39 -31.33
CA THR A 4 -22.49 -4.36 -31.27
C THR A 4 -23.03 -5.61 -30.58
N LYS A 5 -23.13 -6.70 -31.31
CA LYS A 5 -23.38 -8.05 -30.76
C LYS A 5 -22.24 -8.43 -29.83
N ILE A 6 -22.54 -8.58 -28.56
CA ILE A 6 -21.65 -9.23 -27.60
C ILE A 6 -21.88 -10.73 -27.80
N ASP A 7 -20.89 -11.40 -28.40
CA ASP A 7 -20.89 -12.83 -28.54
C ASP A 7 -20.82 -13.51 -27.17
N ASN A 8 -21.91 -14.13 -26.77
CA ASN A 8 -21.99 -15.06 -25.65
C ASN A 8 -21.20 -16.32 -25.98
N HIS A 9 -19.96 -16.38 -25.53
CA HIS A 9 -19.27 -17.64 -25.36
C HIS A 9 -19.18 -17.98 -23.87
N ASN A 10 -19.88 -19.07 -23.53
CA ASN A 10 -19.83 -19.84 -22.29
C ASN A 10 -19.75 -19.06 -20.98
N GLY A 11 -20.77 -19.18 -20.15
CA GLY A 11 -21.05 -18.70 -18.79
C GLY A 11 -19.96 -18.51 -17.74
N GLU A 12 -18.69 -18.43 -18.11
CA GLU A 12 -17.60 -17.97 -17.28
C GLU A 12 -17.55 -16.44 -17.37
N ARG A 13 -17.98 -15.77 -16.30
CA ARG A 13 -17.67 -14.35 -16.12
C ARG A 13 -16.16 -14.22 -16.25
N ARG A 14 -15.65 -13.69 -17.37
CA ARG A 14 -14.25 -13.30 -17.51
C ARG A 14 -13.93 -12.41 -16.33
N ARG A 15 -13.08 -12.89 -15.42
CA ARG A 15 -12.55 -12.10 -14.31
C ARG A 15 -11.80 -10.94 -14.93
N GLN A 16 -12.23 -9.72 -14.63
CA GLN A 16 -11.54 -8.52 -15.08
C GLN A 16 -10.49 -8.18 -14.02
N GLY A 17 -9.24 -8.51 -14.32
CA GLY A 17 -8.12 -8.12 -13.47
C GLY A 17 -7.94 -6.61 -13.49
N ARG A 18 -7.44 -6.05 -12.40
CA ARG A 18 -7.16 -4.62 -12.26
C ARG A 18 -6.17 -4.37 -11.12
N ILE A 19 -5.56 -3.19 -11.14
CA ILE A 19 -4.60 -2.73 -10.14
C ILE A 19 -5.21 -1.55 -9.38
N GLU A 20 -5.32 -1.67 -8.07
CA GLU A 20 -5.79 -0.63 -7.15
C GLU A 20 -4.66 -0.27 -6.19
N VAL A 21 -4.29 1.01 -6.09
CA VAL A 21 -3.26 1.48 -5.17
C VAL A 21 -3.88 2.36 -4.09
N ILE A 22 -3.60 2.03 -2.83
CA ILE A 22 -3.94 2.80 -1.65
C ILE A 22 -2.64 3.40 -1.11
N CYS A 23 -2.44 4.69 -1.26
CA CYS A 23 -1.20 5.35 -0.85
C CYS A 23 -1.45 6.51 0.12
N GLY A 24 -0.41 6.97 0.80
CA GLY A 24 -0.47 8.10 1.73
C GLY A 24 0.52 7.96 2.88
N SER A 25 0.54 8.93 3.80
CA SER A 25 1.43 8.96 4.96
C SER A 25 1.15 7.84 5.97
N MET A 26 2.02 7.66 6.95
CA MET A 26 1.71 6.83 8.12
C MET A 26 0.46 7.36 8.83
N PHE A 27 -0.24 6.49 9.53
CA PHE A 27 -1.48 6.79 10.30
C PHE A 27 -2.66 7.27 9.45
N SER A 28 -2.64 7.04 8.13
CA SER A 28 -3.69 7.49 7.21
C SER A 28 -4.78 6.45 6.93
N GLY A 29 -4.70 5.25 7.52
CA GLY A 29 -5.71 4.21 7.32
C GLY A 29 -5.51 3.35 6.07
N LYS A 30 -4.29 3.28 5.50
CA LYS A 30 -4.01 2.44 4.31
C LYS A 30 -4.32 0.96 4.53
N THR A 31 -3.77 0.40 5.60
CA THR A 31 -3.97 -1.01 5.98
C THR A 31 -5.43 -1.31 6.29
N GLU A 32 -6.14 -0.39 6.97
CA GLU A 32 -7.57 -0.50 7.23
C GLU A 32 -8.37 -0.58 5.92
N GLU A 33 -8.06 0.28 4.95
CA GLU A 33 -8.74 0.29 3.66
C GLU A 33 -8.40 -0.98 2.85
N LEU A 34 -7.15 -1.44 2.86
CA LEU A 34 -6.77 -2.73 2.28
C LEU A 34 -7.60 -3.87 2.88
N ILE A 35 -7.59 -4.00 4.22
CA ILE A 35 -8.36 -5.00 4.95
C ILE A 35 -9.85 -4.93 4.60
N ARG A 36 -10.42 -3.72 4.54
CA ARG A 36 -11.82 -3.49 4.18
C ARG A 36 -12.13 -4.04 2.78
N ARG A 37 -11.27 -3.77 1.78
CA ARG A 37 -11.44 -4.28 0.40
C ARG A 37 -11.29 -5.79 0.35
N MET A 38 -10.31 -6.36 1.06
CA MET A 38 -10.09 -7.80 1.12
C MET A 38 -11.25 -8.55 1.80
N LYS A 39 -11.78 -8.01 2.92
CA LYS A 39 -12.97 -8.57 3.58
C LYS A 39 -14.19 -8.60 2.65
N ARG A 40 -14.41 -7.55 1.86
CA ARG A 40 -15.50 -7.50 0.86
C ARG A 40 -15.32 -8.56 -0.23
N ALA A 41 -14.10 -8.76 -0.73
CA ALA A 41 -13.78 -9.79 -1.70
C ALA A 41 -14.05 -11.19 -1.10
N LYS A 42 -13.60 -11.45 0.12
CA LYS A 42 -13.86 -12.71 0.84
C LYS A 42 -15.36 -12.94 1.07
N PHE A 43 -16.12 -11.90 1.41
CA PHE A 43 -17.57 -11.99 1.54
C PHE A 43 -18.26 -12.34 0.21
N ALA A 44 -17.70 -11.87 -0.92
CA ALA A 44 -18.12 -12.25 -2.28
C ALA A 44 -17.63 -13.66 -2.70
N LYS A 45 -17.11 -14.46 -1.75
CA LYS A 45 -16.60 -15.82 -1.95
C LYS A 45 -15.44 -15.90 -2.95
N GLN A 46 -14.68 -14.83 -3.11
CA GLN A 46 -13.45 -14.80 -3.88
C GLN A 46 -12.29 -15.39 -3.04
N LYS A 47 -11.38 -16.10 -3.71
CA LYS A 47 -10.14 -16.57 -3.09
C LYS A 47 -9.21 -15.38 -2.94
N VAL A 48 -8.83 -15.08 -1.70
CA VAL A 48 -8.02 -13.91 -1.36
C VAL A 48 -6.74 -14.32 -0.66
N GLU A 49 -5.65 -13.62 -0.96
CA GLU A 49 -4.37 -13.75 -0.27
C GLU A 49 -3.77 -12.37 -0.04
N ILE A 50 -3.09 -12.17 1.10
CA ILE A 50 -2.38 -10.94 1.40
C ILE A 50 -0.90 -11.25 1.57
N PHE A 51 -0.05 -10.46 0.93
CA PHE A 51 1.40 -10.52 1.03
C PHE A 51 1.93 -9.28 1.75
N LYS A 52 3.00 -9.45 2.50
CA LYS A 52 3.76 -8.36 3.11
C LYS A 52 5.26 -8.63 3.01
N PRO A 53 6.14 -7.60 3.00
CA PRO A 53 7.57 -7.80 3.07
C PRO A 53 7.98 -8.49 4.38
N SER A 54 8.85 -9.51 4.34
CA SER A 54 9.41 -10.18 5.51
C SER A 54 10.19 -9.23 6.43
N LEU A 55 10.63 -8.09 5.89
CA LEU A 55 11.27 -7.02 6.67
C LEU A 55 10.33 -6.40 7.71
N ASP A 56 9.02 -6.44 7.49
CA ASP A 56 8.04 -5.86 8.42
C ASP A 56 7.70 -6.81 9.57
N THR A 57 8.49 -6.71 10.64
CA THR A 57 8.38 -7.52 11.87
C THR A 57 7.64 -6.79 13.00
N ARG A 58 6.98 -5.65 12.73
CA ARG A 58 6.28 -4.83 13.75
C ARG A 58 5.13 -5.55 14.44
N TYR A 59 4.53 -6.51 13.74
CA TYR A 59 3.45 -7.37 14.24
C TYR A 59 3.86 -8.84 14.06
N SER A 60 2.98 -9.80 14.39
CA SER A 60 3.29 -11.23 14.16
C SER A 60 3.68 -11.48 12.70
N ASP A 61 4.60 -12.41 12.45
CA ASP A 61 5.14 -12.67 11.10
C ASP A 61 4.05 -13.04 10.07
N GLU A 62 2.88 -13.48 10.54
CA GLU A 62 1.79 -13.99 9.70
C GLU A 62 0.53 -13.11 9.66
N ASP A 63 0.53 -11.92 10.29
CA ASP A 63 -0.68 -11.10 10.37
C ASP A 63 -0.46 -9.69 9.84
N VAL A 64 -1.42 -9.18 9.06
CA VAL A 64 -1.61 -7.74 8.83
C VAL A 64 -2.57 -7.22 9.89
N VAL A 65 -2.07 -6.35 10.75
CA VAL A 65 -2.83 -5.77 11.85
C VAL A 65 -3.03 -4.28 11.59
N SER A 66 -4.28 -3.84 11.53
CA SER A 66 -4.59 -2.43 11.53
C SER A 66 -4.47 -1.84 12.95
N HIS A 67 -4.32 -0.51 13.07
CA HIS A 67 -4.33 0.18 14.36
C HIS A 67 -5.56 -0.14 15.23
N ASP A 68 -6.67 -0.51 14.62
CA ASP A 68 -7.91 -0.95 15.29
C ASP A 68 -7.94 -2.46 15.60
N LYS A 69 -6.79 -3.17 15.54
CA LYS A 69 -6.65 -4.61 15.80
C LYS A 69 -7.51 -5.51 14.88
N ASN A 70 -7.87 -5.04 13.69
CA ASN A 70 -8.43 -5.91 12.66
C ASN A 70 -7.30 -6.75 12.05
N ILE A 71 -7.34 -8.06 12.24
CA ILE A 71 -6.32 -9.00 11.79
C ILE A 71 -6.81 -9.72 10.54
N ILE A 72 -5.99 -9.76 9.51
CA ILE A 72 -6.12 -10.73 8.41
C ILE A 72 -4.77 -11.41 8.25
N HIS A 73 -4.79 -12.72 8.13
CA HIS A 73 -3.60 -13.53 7.85
C HIS A 73 -2.91 -13.05 6.58
N SER A 74 -1.59 -12.96 6.62
CA SER A 74 -0.75 -12.54 5.49
C SER A 74 0.46 -13.45 5.35
N THR A 75 0.94 -13.59 4.14
CA THR A 75 2.13 -14.37 3.81
C THR A 75 3.33 -13.43 3.67
N PRO A 76 4.36 -13.55 4.54
CA PRO A 76 5.59 -12.78 4.40
C PRO A 76 6.37 -13.23 3.17
N ILE A 77 6.96 -12.28 2.45
CA ILE A 77 7.74 -12.54 1.23
C ILE A 77 9.03 -11.70 1.23
N ASP A 78 10.09 -12.27 0.66
CA ASP A 78 11.40 -11.61 0.54
C ASP A 78 11.53 -10.82 -0.76
N SER A 79 10.76 -11.18 -1.79
CA SER A 79 10.78 -10.50 -3.08
C SER A 79 9.41 -10.51 -3.75
N SER A 80 9.16 -9.54 -4.64
CA SER A 80 7.92 -9.45 -5.41
C SER A 80 7.67 -10.69 -6.28
N GLY A 81 8.72 -11.34 -6.76
CA GLY A 81 8.63 -12.57 -7.58
C GLY A 81 7.96 -13.74 -6.86
N ASN A 82 8.06 -13.81 -5.53
CA ASN A 82 7.40 -14.86 -4.74
C ASN A 82 5.88 -14.83 -4.89
N ILE A 83 5.28 -13.64 -5.12
CA ILE A 83 3.83 -13.49 -5.29
C ILE A 83 3.33 -14.32 -6.47
N LEU A 84 4.04 -14.33 -7.61
CA LEU A 84 3.63 -15.10 -8.80
C LEU A 84 3.63 -16.62 -8.56
N LEU A 85 4.51 -17.09 -7.68
CA LEU A 85 4.60 -18.51 -7.34
C LEU A 85 3.47 -18.94 -6.40
N LEU A 86 3.07 -18.05 -5.49
CA LEU A 86 2.10 -18.33 -4.43
C LEU A 86 0.66 -17.97 -4.83
N ALA A 87 0.46 -17.09 -5.81
CA ALA A 87 -0.84 -16.58 -6.21
C ALA A 87 -1.54 -17.44 -7.28
N SER A 88 -1.15 -18.72 -7.46
CA SER A 88 -1.88 -19.64 -8.34
C SER A 88 -3.28 -19.89 -7.81
N ASP A 89 -4.32 -19.69 -8.64
CA ASP A 89 -5.74 -19.91 -8.28
C ASP A 89 -6.30 -18.90 -7.25
N ILE A 90 -5.77 -17.67 -7.21
CA ILE A 90 -6.23 -16.55 -6.38
C ILE A 90 -7.05 -15.58 -7.25
N ASP A 91 -8.15 -15.05 -6.70
CA ASP A 91 -9.02 -14.06 -7.37
C ASP A 91 -8.57 -12.64 -7.05
N VAL A 92 -8.13 -12.41 -5.81
CA VAL A 92 -7.74 -11.09 -5.30
C VAL A 92 -6.47 -11.21 -4.48
N VAL A 93 -5.46 -10.48 -4.88
CA VAL A 93 -4.18 -10.33 -4.17
C VAL A 93 -4.16 -8.99 -3.46
N GLY A 94 -3.89 -9.00 -2.15
CA GLY A 94 -3.55 -7.83 -1.35
C GLY A 94 -2.04 -7.75 -1.14
N ILE A 95 -1.47 -6.55 -1.14
CA ILE A 95 -0.06 -6.34 -0.83
C ILE A 95 0.02 -5.16 0.14
N ASP A 96 0.49 -5.40 1.38
CA ASP A 96 0.69 -4.34 2.35
C ASP A 96 2.17 -3.94 2.44
N GLU A 97 2.44 -2.73 2.93
CA GLU A 97 3.77 -2.14 3.09
C GLU A 97 4.65 -2.26 1.83
N ALA A 98 4.02 -2.13 0.66
CA ALA A 98 4.61 -2.42 -0.64
C ALA A 98 5.84 -1.55 -0.99
N GLN A 99 6.05 -0.40 -0.32
CA GLN A 99 7.23 0.45 -0.49
C GLN A 99 8.54 -0.25 -0.08
N PHE A 100 8.47 -1.36 0.65
CA PHE A 100 9.64 -2.13 1.07
C PHE A 100 9.97 -3.30 0.12
N LEU A 101 9.13 -3.57 -0.88
CA LEU A 101 9.41 -4.56 -1.92
C LEU A 101 10.31 -3.97 -3.03
N ASP A 102 10.83 -4.85 -3.86
CA ASP A 102 11.69 -4.50 -4.97
C ASP A 102 10.90 -3.86 -6.15
N GLU A 103 11.62 -3.19 -7.06
CA GLU A 103 11.04 -2.50 -8.23
C GLU A 103 10.34 -3.46 -9.22
N GLY A 104 10.64 -4.76 -9.17
CA GLY A 104 9.97 -5.80 -9.96
C GLY A 104 8.48 -5.95 -9.64
N LEU A 105 8.02 -5.41 -8.51
CA LEU A 105 6.62 -5.46 -8.10
C LEU A 105 5.68 -4.88 -9.17
N THR A 106 6.10 -3.85 -9.89
CA THR A 106 5.32 -3.23 -10.98
C THR A 106 4.99 -4.24 -12.08
N GLU A 107 5.98 -5.03 -12.50
CA GLU A 107 5.80 -6.07 -13.51
C GLU A 107 4.95 -7.24 -12.99
N VAL A 108 5.16 -7.64 -11.73
CA VAL A 108 4.38 -8.68 -11.06
C VAL A 108 2.90 -8.30 -11.02
N CYS A 109 2.57 -7.07 -10.62
CA CYS A 109 1.18 -6.57 -10.57
C CYS A 109 0.53 -6.55 -11.96
N ASN A 110 1.25 -6.10 -13.00
CA ASN A 110 0.76 -6.15 -14.37
C ASN A 110 0.48 -7.59 -14.84
N LYS A 111 1.38 -8.54 -14.56
CA LYS A 111 1.17 -9.96 -14.91
C LYS A 111 -0.07 -10.53 -14.23
N LEU A 112 -0.25 -10.27 -12.94
CA LEU A 112 -1.43 -10.72 -12.19
C LEU A 112 -2.71 -10.13 -12.77
N ALA A 113 -2.75 -8.82 -12.98
CA ALA A 113 -3.93 -8.14 -13.51
C ALA A 113 -4.27 -8.61 -14.94
N ASN A 114 -3.28 -8.77 -15.82
CA ASN A 114 -3.46 -9.30 -17.17
C ASN A 114 -3.99 -10.74 -17.17
N ASN A 115 -3.74 -11.51 -16.11
CA ASN A 115 -4.28 -12.85 -15.90
C ASN A 115 -5.64 -12.86 -15.16
N GLY A 116 -6.30 -11.72 -15.02
CA GLY A 116 -7.63 -11.60 -14.44
C GLY A 116 -7.66 -11.51 -12.92
N VAL A 117 -6.51 -11.32 -12.25
CA VAL A 117 -6.43 -11.15 -10.80
C VAL A 117 -6.66 -9.67 -10.43
N ARG A 118 -7.48 -9.40 -9.43
CA ARG A 118 -7.59 -8.07 -8.83
C ARG A 118 -6.46 -7.88 -7.85
N VAL A 119 -5.60 -6.88 -8.07
CA VAL A 119 -4.46 -6.57 -7.20
C VAL A 119 -4.72 -5.29 -6.43
N ILE A 120 -4.66 -5.35 -5.09
CA ILE A 120 -4.89 -4.21 -4.19
C ILE A 120 -3.60 -3.98 -3.39
N ILE A 121 -2.99 -2.82 -3.57
CA ILE A 121 -1.68 -2.49 -3.03
C ILE A 121 -1.83 -1.37 -2.01
N ALA A 122 -1.25 -1.52 -0.83
CA ALA A 122 -1.15 -0.47 0.17
C ALA A 122 0.33 -0.14 0.45
N GLY A 123 0.66 1.15 0.53
CA GLY A 123 2.03 1.56 0.83
C GLY A 123 2.22 3.07 0.98
N LEU A 124 3.36 3.44 1.55
CA LEU A 124 3.80 4.83 1.68
C LEU A 124 4.22 5.37 0.31
N ASP A 125 3.64 6.47 -0.12
CA ASP A 125 3.99 7.13 -1.38
C ASP A 125 5.28 7.97 -1.29
N MET A 126 5.63 8.41 -0.07
CA MET A 126 6.84 9.17 0.21
C MET A 126 7.53 8.67 1.47
N ASP A 127 8.84 8.79 1.51
CA ASP A 127 9.62 8.60 2.72
C ASP A 127 9.52 9.82 3.67
N PHE A 128 10.21 9.76 4.82
CA PHE A 128 10.19 10.81 5.84
C PHE A 128 10.79 12.15 5.37
N LYS A 129 11.53 12.16 4.26
CA LYS A 129 12.08 13.37 3.62
C LYS A 129 11.13 13.96 2.57
N GLY A 130 9.95 13.34 2.37
CA GLY A 130 9.00 13.73 1.35
C GLY A 130 9.44 13.34 -0.07
N VAL A 131 10.34 12.38 -0.20
CA VAL A 131 10.83 11.85 -1.48
C VAL A 131 10.01 10.61 -1.86
N PRO A 132 9.64 10.44 -3.15
CA PRO A 132 8.95 9.26 -3.63
C PRO A 132 9.60 7.95 -3.17
N PHE A 133 8.80 6.96 -2.70
CA PHE A 133 9.32 5.81 -1.99
C PHE A 133 9.04 4.48 -2.70
N GLY A 134 10.12 3.71 -2.94
CA GLY A 134 10.08 2.36 -3.51
C GLY A 134 9.27 2.29 -4.80
N PRO A 135 8.61 1.16 -5.07
CA PRO A 135 7.84 0.96 -6.29
C PRO A 135 6.50 1.72 -6.33
N ILE A 136 6.05 2.35 -5.21
CA ILE A 136 4.72 2.96 -5.12
C ILE A 136 4.46 4.01 -6.21
N PRO A 137 5.38 4.93 -6.56
CA PRO A 137 5.15 5.91 -7.63
C PRO A 137 4.91 5.26 -9.00
N ALA A 138 5.66 4.21 -9.32
CA ALA A 138 5.49 3.46 -10.57
C ALA A 138 4.17 2.67 -10.55
N LEU A 139 3.80 2.08 -9.43
CA LEU A 139 2.52 1.40 -9.23
C LEU A 139 1.34 2.37 -9.39
N CYS A 140 1.42 3.59 -8.83
CA CYS A 140 0.39 4.61 -9.05
C CYS A 140 0.23 4.98 -10.53
N ALA A 141 1.31 4.97 -11.32
CA ALA A 141 1.27 5.29 -12.74
C ALA A 141 0.56 4.22 -13.58
N ILE A 142 0.65 2.93 -13.20
CA ILE A 142 0.03 1.82 -13.94
C ILE A 142 -1.33 1.39 -13.36
N ALA A 143 -1.74 1.94 -12.22
CA ALA A 143 -2.97 1.54 -11.55
C ALA A 143 -4.22 1.98 -12.32
N ASP A 144 -5.26 1.12 -12.32
CA ASP A 144 -6.60 1.47 -12.80
C ASP A 144 -7.32 2.41 -11.81
N GLU A 145 -6.97 2.32 -10.50
CA GLU A 145 -7.52 3.15 -9.44
C GLU A 145 -6.45 3.53 -8.43
N VAL A 146 -6.32 4.82 -8.10
CA VAL A 146 -5.46 5.33 -7.03
C VAL A 146 -6.30 6.01 -5.97
N THR A 147 -6.22 5.51 -4.74
CA THR A 147 -6.86 6.11 -3.56
C THR A 147 -5.77 6.68 -2.66
N LYS A 148 -5.63 8.01 -2.64
CA LYS A 148 -4.72 8.67 -1.72
C LYS A 148 -5.44 9.02 -0.42
N VAL A 149 -5.02 8.39 0.68
CA VAL A 149 -5.56 8.60 2.02
C VAL A 149 -4.65 9.51 2.83
N HIS A 150 -5.23 10.25 3.78
CA HIS A 150 -4.51 11.23 4.58
C HIS A 150 -4.73 10.99 6.06
N ALA A 151 -3.66 11.12 6.84
CA ALA A 151 -3.76 11.28 8.29
C ALA A 151 -4.14 12.72 8.65
N ILE A 152 -4.33 12.97 9.93
CA ILE A 152 -4.53 14.32 10.46
C ILE A 152 -3.21 14.87 10.98
N CYS A 153 -2.84 16.08 10.56
CA CYS A 153 -1.65 16.77 11.02
C CYS A 153 -1.73 17.03 12.53
N VAL A 154 -0.79 16.48 13.29
CA VAL A 154 -0.79 16.61 14.77
C VAL A 154 -0.52 18.03 15.25
N LYS A 155 -0.02 18.93 14.39
CA LYS A 155 0.28 20.32 14.77
C LYS A 155 -0.90 21.26 14.52
N CYS A 156 -1.72 21.05 13.49
CA CYS A 156 -2.74 22.04 13.10
C CYS A 156 -4.10 21.43 12.72
N GLY A 157 -4.26 20.10 12.73
CA GLY A 157 -5.53 19.44 12.39
C GLY A 157 -5.86 19.38 10.89
N ALA A 158 -5.01 19.91 9.99
CA ALA A 158 -5.21 19.81 8.55
C ALA A 158 -4.86 18.38 8.05
N LEU A 159 -5.20 18.08 6.79
CA LEU A 159 -4.79 16.82 6.18
C LEU A 159 -3.26 16.72 6.09
N ALA A 160 -2.70 15.67 6.66
CA ALA A 160 -1.28 15.38 6.59
C ALA A 160 -0.91 14.76 5.24
N TYR A 161 0.29 15.05 4.74
CA TYR A 161 0.79 14.51 3.47
C TYR A 161 2.11 13.76 3.61
N VAL A 162 2.84 13.96 4.71
CA VAL A 162 4.16 13.34 4.93
C VAL A 162 4.25 12.75 6.34
N SER A 163 5.06 11.71 6.49
CA SER A 163 5.43 11.11 7.77
C SER A 163 6.75 11.72 8.23
N HIS A 164 6.70 12.73 9.08
CA HIS A 164 7.89 13.39 9.63
C HIS A 164 8.55 12.51 10.68
N ARG A 165 9.87 12.28 10.59
CA ARG A 165 10.62 11.47 11.56
C ARG A 165 11.09 12.34 12.72
N LEU A 166 10.84 11.87 13.94
CA LEU A 166 11.20 12.59 15.19
C LEU A 166 12.61 12.28 15.70
N ILE A 167 13.19 11.18 15.22
CA ILE A 167 14.49 10.69 15.67
C ILE A 167 15.56 11.07 14.65
N ALA A 168 16.74 11.49 15.13
CA ALA A 168 17.90 11.84 14.30
C ALA A 168 18.58 10.59 13.72
N ASP A 169 17.92 9.88 12.83
CA ASP A 169 18.42 8.72 12.08
C ASP A 169 18.23 8.97 10.58
N ASN A 170 19.34 8.88 9.82
CA ASN A 170 19.34 9.14 8.39
C ASN A 170 19.06 7.91 7.53
N ARG A 171 18.90 6.72 8.10
CA ARG A 171 18.53 5.51 7.36
C ARG A 171 17.17 5.71 6.72
N ARG A 172 17.03 5.38 5.43
CA ARG A 172 15.77 5.56 4.69
C ARG A 172 14.67 4.67 5.25
N VAL A 173 15.02 3.44 5.60
CA VAL A 173 14.13 2.45 6.19
C VAL A 173 14.41 2.38 7.68
N MET A 174 13.43 2.73 8.48
CA MET A 174 13.37 2.48 9.91
C MET A 174 11.94 2.08 10.24
N LEU A 175 11.77 0.85 10.70
CA LEU A 175 10.49 0.40 11.21
C LEU A 175 10.19 1.16 12.50
N GLY A 176 9.03 1.78 12.60
CA GLY A 176 8.67 2.59 13.75
C GLY A 176 7.17 2.88 13.81
N GLU A 177 6.75 3.38 14.94
CA GLU A 177 5.36 3.71 15.26
C GLU A 177 5.20 5.20 15.62
N GLN A 178 4.21 5.52 16.47
CA GLN A 178 3.89 6.90 16.87
C GLN A 178 5.00 7.59 17.68
N GLN A 179 5.96 6.85 18.23
CA GLN A 179 7.09 7.44 18.97
C GLN A 179 8.19 7.96 18.04
N GLU A 180 8.30 7.41 16.83
CA GLU A 180 9.34 7.73 15.85
C GLU A 180 8.86 8.63 14.73
N TYR A 181 7.54 8.69 14.48
CA TYR A 181 6.97 9.44 13.36
C TYR A 181 5.72 10.22 13.76
N GLU A 182 5.55 11.38 13.15
CA GLU A 182 4.33 12.19 13.24
C GLU A 182 3.81 12.58 11.85
N PRO A 183 2.49 12.54 11.61
CA PRO A 183 1.91 12.98 10.35
C PRO A 183 1.81 14.50 10.32
N LEU A 184 2.39 15.14 9.31
CA LEU A 184 2.37 16.58 9.13
C LEU A 184 1.78 17.01 7.79
N CYS A 185 1.04 18.15 7.78
CA CYS A 185 0.69 18.84 6.56
C CYS A 185 1.93 19.53 5.96
N ARG A 186 1.83 19.96 4.70
CA ARG A 186 2.95 20.58 3.98
C ARG A 186 3.58 21.77 4.70
N GLU A 187 2.75 22.66 5.26
CA GLU A 187 3.23 23.86 5.97
C GLU A 187 3.92 23.51 7.29
N CYS A 188 3.32 22.61 8.09
CA CYS A 188 3.92 22.21 9.37
C CYS A 188 5.22 21.41 9.16
N TYR A 189 5.30 20.59 8.12
CA TYR A 189 6.53 19.87 7.75
C TYR A 189 7.64 20.84 7.33
N LYS A 190 7.33 21.84 6.49
CA LYS A 190 8.31 22.87 6.09
C LYS A 190 8.87 23.60 7.31
N ARG A 191 8.02 24.00 8.25
CA ARG A 191 8.48 24.67 9.49
C ARG A 191 9.33 23.75 10.36
N ALA A 192 8.96 22.48 10.51
CA ALA A 192 9.73 21.52 11.29
C ALA A 192 11.13 21.33 10.73
N THR A 193 11.26 21.09 9.42
CA THR A 193 12.55 20.89 8.75
C THR A 193 13.44 22.14 8.73
N GLN A 194 12.85 23.35 8.65
CA GLN A 194 13.60 24.61 8.77
C GLN A 194 14.18 24.80 10.17
N ASN A 195 13.42 24.50 11.22
CA ASN A 195 13.88 24.59 12.60
C ASN A 195 15.01 23.58 12.89
N GLU A 196 14.93 22.38 12.33
CA GLU A 196 16.00 21.38 12.45
C GLU A 196 17.30 21.81 11.77
N ALA A 197 17.23 22.51 10.64
CA ALA A 197 18.38 23.05 9.94
C ALA A 197 19.06 24.16 10.78
N ASN A 198 18.27 25.07 11.33
CA ASN A 198 18.77 26.20 12.16
C ASN A 198 19.37 25.73 13.49
N ASN A 199 18.95 24.60 14.05
CA ASN A 199 19.50 24.04 15.29
C ASN A 199 20.79 23.24 15.10
N LYS A 200 21.26 23.03 13.86
CA LYS A 200 22.49 22.31 13.50
C LYS A 200 23.66 23.27 13.15
N GLU A 201 23.39 24.55 13.04
CA GLU A 201 24.39 25.64 12.95
C GLU A 201 24.75 26.17 14.35
#